data_b91d30ebd24e39aa20852bd91a4083a0
#
_entry.id   b91d30ebd24e39aa20852bd91a4083a0
#
_cell.length_a   1.000
_cell.length_b   1.000
_cell.length_c   1.000
_cell.angle_alpha   90.00
_cell.angle_beta   90.00
_cell.angle_gamma   90.00
#
_symmetry.space_group_name_H-M   'P 1'
#
loop_
_entity.id
_entity.type
_entity.pdbx_description
1 polymer ?
#
loop_
_entity_poly.entity_id
_entity_poly.type
_entity_poly.pdbx_seq_one_letter_code
_entity_poly.pdbx_strand_id
1 'polypeptide(L)'
;SKVLNWLGKILTPALLACLVLLFIRVFTAPSFTPVSPQDAYLTTPFLKGFQEGYNTMDLLASFLFGASTLTAVKLYGVTGKRQLIQSCLLSGLIAAGLLALVYYSLGYAGAESHRYLTGEFSNGAGILTAMVQQYLGSWGNAILAAIILLACLTTCIGLIASISDYFVILFDHKLSKDVWAITLVIVSFLISNFGLDSIIKMAIPLLVFLYPIIIALTLLNTFGFAGNKRVFRCTMWIVTLFALFDGLKVASIHL
;
A
#
# COMPACT_ATOMS: atom_id res chain seq x y z
N SER A 1 23.05 3.48 1.97
CA SER A 1 23.17 4.27 3.19
C SER A 1 22.97 3.38 4.41
N LYS A 2 23.55 3.72 5.57
CA LYS A 2 23.44 2.95 6.82
C LYS A 2 21.97 2.73 7.23
N VAL A 3 21.10 3.69 6.96
CA VAL A 3 19.67 3.66 7.31
C VAL A 3 18.93 2.53 6.58
N LEU A 4 19.12 2.37 5.26
CA LEU A 4 18.49 1.29 4.49
C LEU A 4 18.94 -0.09 4.98
N ASN A 5 20.19 -0.19 5.43
CA ASN A 5 20.73 -1.44 5.95
C ASN A 5 20.13 -1.81 7.32
N TRP A 6 19.85 -0.83 8.18
CA TRP A 6 19.17 -1.01 9.45
C TRP A 6 17.69 -1.38 9.26
N LEU A 7 17.01 -0.72 8.32
CA LEU A 7 15.64 -1.04 7.90
C LEU A 7 15.49 -2.52 7.52
N GLY A 8 16.31 -2.99 6.57
CA GLY A 8 16.20 -4.36 6.09
C GLY A 8 16.65 -5.42 7.09
N LYS A 9 17.65 -5.12 7.95
CA LYS A 9 18.24 -6.13 8.85
C LYS A 9 17.54 -6.25 10.21
N ILE A 10 16.93 -5.21 10.71
CA ILE A 10 16.36 -5.19 12.06
C ILE A 10 14.85 -4.90 12.04
N LEU A 11 14.44 -3.79 11.41
CA LEU A 11 13.04 -3.37 11.45
C LEU A 11 12.12 -4.36 10.72
N THR A 12 12.50 -4.80 9.53
CA THR A 12 11.66 -5.73 8.75
C THR A 12 11.50 -7.09 9.44
N PRO A 13 12.54 -7.77 9.93
CA PRO A 13 12.36 -9.01 10.71
C PRO A 13 11.55 -8.81 11.99
N ALA A 14 11.73 -7.69 12.70
CA ALA A 14 10.96 -7.39 13.90
C ALA A 14 9.46 -7.21 13.58
N LEU A 15 9.14 -6.48 12.53
CA LEU A 15 7.77 -6.32 12.03
C LEU A 15 7.15 -7.67 11.66
N LEU A 16 7.87 -8.49 10.87
CA LEU A 16 7.39 -9.81 10.47
C LEU A 16 7.16 -10.72 11.68
N ALA A 17 8.06 -10.73 12.66
CA ALA A 17 7.90 -11.51 13.88
C ALA A 17 6.65 -11.09 14.66
N CYS A 18 6.42 -9.78 14.82
CA CYS A 18 5.23 -9.26 15.47
C CYS A 18 3.93 -9.63 14.72
N LEU A 19 3.93 -9.52 13.38
CA LEU A 19 2.78 -9.92 12.55
C LEU A 19 2.49 -11.43 12.65
N VAL A 20 3.52 -12.25 12.60
CA VAL A 20 3.39 -13.71 12.76
C VAL A 20 2.78 -14.08 14.12
N LEU A 21 3.23 -13.43 15.20
CA LEU A 21 2.66 -13.63 16.53
C LEU A 21 1.18 -13.25 16.59
N LEU A 22 0.81 -12.12 15.98
CA LEU A 22 -0.59 -11.70 15.90
C LEU A 22 -1.43 -12.71 15.11
N PHE A 23 -0.97 -13.13 13.93
CA PHE A 23 -1.71 -14.06 13.09
C PHE A 23 -1.84 -15.46 13.71
N ILE A 24 -0.79 -15.98 14.36
CA ILE A 24 -0.88 -17.23 15.10
C ILE A 24 -2.01 -17.15 16.14
N ARG A 25 -2.12 -16.05 16.88
CA ARG A 25 -3.18 -15.86 17.87
C ARG A 25 -4.57 -15.77 17.24
N VAL A 26 -4.71 -15.08 16.13
CA VAL A 26 -5.98 -14.98 15.40
C VAL A 26 -6.42 -16.34 14.85
N PHE A 27 -5.51 -17.10 14.24
CA PHE A 27 -5.83 -18.42 13.67
C PHE A 27 -6.01 -19.55 14.72
N THR A 28 -5.45 -19.39 15.92
CA THR A 28 -5.64 -20.35 17.03
C THR A 28 -6.85 -20.03 17.90
N ALA A 29 -7.52 -18.91 17.66
CA ALA A 29 -8.74 -18.57 18.36
C ALA A 29 -9.89 -19.53 18.02
N PRO A 30 -10.83 -19.79 18.96
CA PRO A 30 -11.90 -20.76 18.73
C PRO A 30 -12.83 -20.34 17.59
N SER A 31 -13.19 -21.35 16.82
CA SER A 31 -13.86 -21.39 15.52
C SER A 31 -14.86 -20.28 15.17
N PHE A 32 -14.67 -19.79 13.95
CA PHE A 32 -15.52 -18.88 13.18
C PHE A 32 -16.96 -19.41 13.01
N THR A 33 -17.94 -18.66 13.47
CA THR A 33 -19.33 -18.79 13.01
C THR A 33 -19.56 -17.73 11.95
N PRO A 34 -19.78 -18.09 10.68
CA PRO A 34 -19.98 -17.10 9.62
C PRO A 34 -21.19 -16.23 9.92
N VAL A 35 -21.00 -14.93 9.90
CA VAL A 35 -22.09 -13.95 9.94
C VAL A 35 -22.46 -13.62 8.49
N SER A 36 -23.75 -13.37 8.22
CA SER A 36 -24.20 -13.00 6.88
C SER A 36 -23.50 -11.72 6.41
N PRO A 37 -23.00 -11.68 5.16
CA PRO A 37 -22.42 -10.48 4.59
C PRO A 37 -23.41 -9.31 4.60
N GLN A 38 -22.89 -8.09 4.66
CA GLN A 38 -23.70 -6.87 4.65
C GLN A 38 -23.60 -6.14 3.31
N ASP A 39 -24.65 -5.38 2.96
CA ASP A 39 -24.71 -4.45 1.84
C ASP A 39 -24.24 -5.02 0.49
N ALA A 40 -23.31 -4.32 -0.17
CA ALA A 40 -22.79 -4.69 -1.48
C ALA A 40 -22.07 -6.03 -1.51
N TYR A 41 -21.62 -6.56 -0.37
CA TYR A 41 -21.02 -7.90 -0.28
C TYR A 41 -22.03 -9.03 -0.42
N LEU A 42 -23.34 -8.77 -0.26
CA LEU A 42 -24.40 -9.74 -0.55
C LEU A 42 -24.56 -10.00 -2.05
N THR A 43 -24.43 -8.95 -2.86
CA THR A 43 -24.74 -9.03 -4.30
C THR A 43 -23.51 -9.14 -5.17
N THR A 44 -22.46 -8.39 -4.87
CA THR A 44 -21.24 -8.30 -5.69
C THR A 44 -19.95 -8.33 -4.86
N PRO A 45 -19.70 -9.40 -4.07
CA PRO A 45 -18.60 -9.43 -3.12
C PRO A 45 -17.22 -9.26 -3.76
N PHE A 46 -17.00 -9.87 -4.93
CA PHE A 46 -15.75 -9.76 -5.66
C PHE A 46 -15.48 -8.33 -6.13
N LEU A 47 -16.47 -7.69 -6.76
CA LEU A 47 -16.30 -6.32 -7.27
C LEU A 47 -16.09 -5.33 -6.14
N LYS A 48 -16.83 -5.48 -5.03
CA LYS A 48 -16.66 -4.64 -3.86
C LYS A 48 -15.27 -4.81 -3.23
N GLY A 49 -14.82 -6.04 -3.03
CA GLY A 49 -13.48 -6.33 -2.54
C GLY A 49 -12.37 -5.79 -3.46
N PHE A 50 -12.56 -5.89 -4.77
CA PHE A 50 -11.64 -5.33 -5.76
C PHE A 50 -11.56 -3.79 -5.67
N GLN A 51 -12.70 -3.11 -5.52
CA GLN A 51 -12.75 -1.66 -5.31
C GLN A 51 -12.06 -1.24 -3.99
N GLU A 52 -12.29 -1.99 -2.90
CA GLU A 52 -11.61 -1.72 -1.64
C GLU A 52 -10.09 -1.93 -1.73
N GLY A 53 -9.64 -2.82 -2.62
CA GLY A 53 -8.23 -3.00 -2.93
C GLY A 53 -7.54 -1.73 -3.45
N TYR A 54 -8.28 -0.79 -4.05
CA TYR A 54 -7.71 0.51 -4.44
C TYR A 54 -7.32 1.36 -3.23
N ASN A 55 -8.03 1.24 -2.13
CA ASN A 55 -7.77 2.02 -0.92
C ASN A 55 -6.46 1.61 -0.21
N THR A 56 -5.87 0.47 -0.59
CA THR A 56 -4.59 0.00 -0.01
C THR A 56 -3.37 0.79 -0.47
N MET A 57 -3.46 1.56 -1.55
CA MET A 57 -2.39 2.39 -2.13
C MET A 57 -1.15 1.62 -2.63
N ASP A 58 -1.17 0.29 -2.63
CA ASP A 58 -0.02 -0.55 -2.98
C ASP A 58 0.41 -0.41 -4.43
N LEU A 59 -0.54 -0.23 -5.34
CA LEU A 59 -0.22 -0.04 -6.75
C LEU A 59 0.65 1.20 -6.97
N LEU A 60 0.30 2.32 -6.33
CA LEU A 60 1.11 3.56 -6.40
C LEU A 60 2.49 3.35 -5.78
N ALA A 61 2.55 2.72 -4.62
CA ALA A 61 3.80 2.41 -3.94
C ALA A 61 4.68 1.47 -4.77
N SER A 62 4.10 0.51 -5.49
CA SER A 62 4.85 -0.44 -6.31
C SER A 62 5.64 0.22 -7.43
N PHE A 63 5.15 1.31 -8.01
CA PHE A 63 5.90 2.09 -9.01
C PHE A 63 7.14 2.74 -8.42
N LEU A 64 7.03 3.33 -7.23
CA LEU A 64 8.15 3.97 -6.55
C LEU A 64 9.18 2.94 -6.07
N PHE A 65 8.71 1.88 -5.43
CA PHE A 65 9.60 0.81 -4.95
C PHE A 65 10.16 -0.04 -6.08
N GLY A 66 9.47 -0.19 -7.20
CA GLY A 66 9.97 -0.89 -8.39
C GLY A 66 11.24 -0.25 -8.94
N ALA A 67 11.27 1.09 -9.03
CA ALA A 67 12.47 1.82 -9.44
C ALA A 67 13.64 1.64 -8.46
N SER A 68 13.35 1.70 -7.16
CA SER A 68 14.35 1.47 -6.10
C SER A 68 14.87 0.03 -6.10
N THR A 69 14.01 -0.96 -6.32
CA THR A 69 14.37 -2.37 -6.44
C THR A 69 15.29 -2.60 -7.63
N LEU A 70 14.98 -2.01 -8.79
CA LEU A 70 15.82 -2.08 -9.98
C LEU A 70 17.23 -1.54 -9.70
N THR A 71 17.31 -0.42 -9.02
CA THR A 71 18.58 0.20 -8.63
C THR A 71 19.35 -0.69 -7.63
N ALA A 72 18.65 -1.25 -6.64
CA ALA A 72 19.25 -2.15 -5.66
C ALA A 72 19.84 -3.42 -6.34
N VAL A 73 19.08 -4.06 -7.22
CA VAL A 73 19.55 -5.27 -7.95
C VAL A 73 20.79 -4.98 -8.79
N LYS A 74 20.87 -3.81 -9.42
CA LYS A 74 22.08 -3.38 -10.14
C LYS A 74 23.28 -3.18 -9.22
N LEU A 75 23.07 -2.62 -8.02
CA LEU A 75 24.14 -2.43 -7.03
C LEU A 75 24.69 -3.76 -6.49
N TYR A 76 23.90 -4.84 -6.50
CA TYR A 76 24.36 -6.19 -6.18
C TYR A 76 25.12 -6.87 -7.34
N GLY A 77 25.46 -6.14 -8.42
CA GLY A 77 26.31 -6.62 -9.50
C GLY A 77 25.58 -7.36 -10.63
N VAL A 78 24.24 -7.33 -10.64
CA VAL A 78 23.47 -7.93 -11.74
C VAL A 78 23.45 -6.97 -12.93
N THR A 79 24.23 -7.29 -13.99
CA THR A 79 24.38 -6.44 -15.18
C THR A 79 23.62 -6.98 -16.40
N GLY A 80 23.35 -8.28 -16.45
CA GLY A 80 22.66 -8.92 -17.56
C GLY A 80 21.17 -8.57 -17.60
N LYS A 81 20.66 -8.05 -18.75
CA LYS A 81 19.25 -7.66 -18.92
C LYS A 81 18.27 -8.77 -18.51
N ARG A 82 18.53 -10.02 -18.91
CA ARG A 82 17.67 -11.17 -18.56
C ARG A 82 17.68 -11.46 -17.06
N GLN A 83 18.86 -11.48 -16.46
CA GLN A 83 19.02 -11.71 -15.02
C GLN A 83 18.37 -10.59 -14.20
N LEU A 84 18.50 -9.34 -14.65
CA LEU A 84 17.87 -8.18 -14.02
C LEU A 84 16.35 -8.31 -14.00
N ILE A 85 15.74 -8.65 -15.15
CA ILE A 85 14.31 -8.86 -15.27
C ILE A 85 13.86 -10.01 -14.36
N GLN A 86 14.56 -11.15 -14.39
CA GLN A 86 14.22 -12.31 -13.55
C GLN A 86 14.31 -11.98 -12.06
N SER A 87 15.35 -11.28 -11.62
CA SER A 87 15.51 -10.88 -10.21
C SER A 87 14.41 -9.92 -9.77
N CYS A 88 14.06 -8.94 -10.59
CA CYS A 88 12.96 -8.02 -10.29
C CYS A 88 11.60 -8.72 -10.26
N LEU A 89 11.33 -9.63 -11.20
CA LEU A 89 10.10 -10.42 -11.23
C LEU A 89 9.99 -11.33 -10.01
N LEU A 90 11.05 -12.04 -9.65
CA LEU A 90 11.06 -12.93 -8.49
C LEU A 90 10.84 -12.13 -7.19
N SER A 91 11.53 -11.00 -7.04
CA SER A 91 11.33 -10.10 -5.89
C SER A 91 9.89 -9.59 -5.81
N GLY A 92 9.31 -9.21 -6.95
CA GLY A 92 7.92 -8.75 -7.03
C GLY A 92 6.92 -9.86 -6.69
N LEU A 93 7.13 -11.08 -7.18
CA LEU A 93 6.27 -12.23 -6.86
C LEU A 93 6.32 -12.60 -5.38
N ILE A 94 7.50 -12.59 -4.78
CA ILE A 94 7.66 -12.84 -3.33
C ILE A 94 6.95 -11.74 -2.54
N ALA A 95 7.15 -10.47 -2.90
CA ALA A 95 6.49 -9.34 -2.24
C ALA A 95 4.96 -9.43 -2.36
N ALA A 96 4.44 -9.70 -3.56
CA ALA A 96 3.01 -9.87 -3.79
C ALA A 96 2.42 -11.05 -3.00
N GLY A 97 3.13 -12.18 -2.93
CA GLY A 97 2.71 -13.34 -2.14
C GLY A 97 2.64 -13.06 -0.65
N LEU A 98 3.66 -12.39 -0.10
CA LEU A 98 3.67 -11.98 1.31
C LEU A 98 2.58 -10.95 1.61
N LEU A 99 2.36 -9.99 0.71
CA LEU A 99 1.31 -8.98 0.85
C LEU A 99 -0.08 -9.63 0.82
N ALA A 100 -0.32 -10.56 -0.12
CA ALA A 100 -1.57 -11.32 -0.18
C ALA A 100 -1.83 -12.12 1.10
N LEU A 101 -0.79 -12.73 1.67
CA LEU A 101 -0.90 -13.45 2.95
C LEU A 101 -1.29 -12.51 4.10
N VAL A 102 -0.69 -11.31 4.16
CA VAL A 102 -1.01 -10.30 5.18
C VAL A 102 -2.46 -9.83 5.01
N TYR A 103 -2.89 -9.48 3.81
CA TYR A 103 -4.27 -9.03 3.57
C TYR A 103 -5.30 -10.13 3.83
N TYR A 104 -5.01 -11.37 3.43
CA TYR A 104 -5.87 -12.50 3.75
C TYR A 104 -6.02 -12.66 5.27
N SER A 105 -4.92 -12.60 6.01
CA SER A 105 -4.93 -12.74 7.47
C SER A 105 -5.67 -11.58 8.15
N LEU A 106 -5.49 -10.35 7.69
CA LEU A 106 -6.23 -9.19 8.20
C LEU A 106 -7.71 -9.24 7.84
N GLY A 107 -8.05 -9.67 6.63
CA GLY A 107 -9.44 -9.87 6.21
C GLY A 107 -10.15 -10.94 7.03
N TYR A 108 -9.48 -12.07 7.28
CA TYR A 108 -9.99 -13.12 8.17
C TYR A 108 -10.19 -12.58 9.59
N ALA A 109 -9.20 -11.87 10.12
CA ALA A 109 -9.28 -11.23 11.44
C ALA A 109 -10.46 -10.24 11.51
N GLY A 110 -10.62 -9.41 10.48
CA GLY A 110 -11.73 -8.45 10.38
C GLY A 110 -13.10 -9.13 10.35
N ALA A 111 -13.24 -10.21 9.58
CA ALA A 111 -14.48 -10.98 9.53
C ALA A 111 -14.85 -11.62 10.90
N GLU A 112 -13.85 -12.06 11.64
CA GLU A 112 -14.07 -12.64 12.98
C GLU A 112 -14.37 -11.58 14.04
N SER A 113 -13.91 -10.34 13.86
CA SER A 113 -14.10 -9.24 14.81
C SER A 113 -15.56 -8.94 15.10
N HIS A 114 -16.45 -9.14 14.13
CA HIS A 114 -17.90 -8.90 14.27
C HIS A 114 -18.54 -9.69 15.42
N ARG A 115 -17.93 -10.79 15.81
CA ARG A 115 -18.40 -11.64 16.92
C ARG A 115 -18.29 -10.95 18.28
N TYR A 116 -17.28 -10.09 18.45
CA TYR A 116 -16.92 -9.51 19.74
C TYR A 116 -17.15 -7.99 19.80
N LEU A 117 -17.28 -7.37 18.64
CA LEU A 117 -17.39 -5.92 18.52
C LEU A 117 -18.80 -5.52 18.12
N THR A 118 -19.55 -4.96 19.07
CA THR A 118 -20.92 -4.47 18.87
C THR A 118 -20.97 -2.96 18.61
N GLY A 119 -19.83 -2.30 18.38
CA GLY A 119 -19.72 -0.85 18.17
C GLY A 119 -19.50 -0.46 16.72
N GLU A 120 -19.88 0.76 16.36
CA GLU A 120 -19.48 1.39 15.10
C GLU A 120 -18.04 1.89 15.20
N PHE A 121 -17.19 1.45 14.30
CA PHE A 121 -15.80 1.90 14.20
C PHE A 121 -15.64 2.77 12.95
N SER A 122 -15.03 3.92 13.10
CA SER A 122 -14.80 4.86 12.00
C SER A 122 -13.78 4.33 10.98
N ASN A 123 -12.87 3.44 11.41
CA ASN A 123 -11.82 2.92 10.54
C ASN A 123 -11.30 1.55 11.03
N GLY A 124 -10.56 0.86 10.15
CA GLY A 124 -9.99 -0.46 10.43
C GLY A 124 -8.97 -0.50 11.58
N ALA A 125 -8.33 0.62 11.90
CA ALA A 125 -7.39 0.68 13.03
C ALA A 125 -8.11 0.50 14.38
N GLY A 126 -9.31 1.06 14.54
CA GLY A 126 -10.15 0.86 15.72
C GLY A 126 -10.55 -0.60 15.90
N ILE A 127 -10.98 -1.25 14.80
CA ILE A 127 -11.33 -2.68 14.80
C ILE A 127 -10.12 -3.52 15.22
N LEU A 128 -8.97 -3.28 14.61
CA LEU A 128 -7.75 -4.05 14.90
C LEU A 128 -7.30 -3.87 16.36
N THR A 129 -7.39 -2.65 16.91
CA THR A 129 -7.06 -2.37 18.29
C THR A 129 -7.98 -3.13 19.26
N ALA A 130 -9.27 -3.09 19.02
CA ALA A 130 -10.25 -3.78 19.85
C ALA A 130 -10.08 -5.31 19.80
N MET A 131 -9.82 -5.87 18.62
CA MET A 131 -9.50 -7.29 18.45
C MET A 131 -8.26 -7.70 19.21
N VAL A 132 -7.17 -6.96 19.04
CA VAL A 132 -5.90 -7.28 19.69
C VAL A 132 -6.02 -7.20 21.21
N GLN A 133 -6.79 -6.24 21.72
CA GLN A 133 -7.08 -6.12 23.15
C GLN A 133 -7.86 -7.35 23.66
N GLN A 134 -8.80 -7.87 22.87
CA GLN A 134 -9.59 -9.06 23.21
C GLN A 134 -8.74 -10.33 23.24
N TYR A 135 -7.84 -10.53 22.28
CA TYR A 135 -7.05 -11.77 22.16
C TYR A 135 -5.77 -11.79 23.00
N LEU A 136 -5.14 -10.63 23.20
CA LEU A 136 -3.83 -10.51 23.83
C LEU A 136 -3.83 -9.61 25.09
N GLY A 137 -4.99 -9.03 25.42
CA GLY A 137 -5.11 -8.11 26.55
C GLY A 137 -4.23 -6.85 26.40
N SER A 138 -3.84 -6.25 27.51
CA SER A 138 -3.05 -4.99 27.50
C SER A 138 -1.68 -5.12 26.82
N TRP A 139 -1.06 -6.30 26.88
CA TRP A 139 0.19 -6.59 26.16
C TRP A 139 0.02 -6.58 24.64
N GLY A 140 -1.16 -6.97 24.16
CA GLY A 140 -1.51 -6.92 22.75
C GLY A 140 -1.45 -5.51 22.18
N ASN A 141 -1.93 -4.52 22.91
CA ASN A 141 -1.88 -3.12 22.47
C ASN A 141 -0.44 -2.62 22.31
N ALA A 142 0.48 -3.03 23.17
CA ALA A 142 1.90 -2.67 23.06
C ALA A 142 2.52 -3.32 21.79
N ILE A 143 2.20 -4.59 21.52
CA ILE A 143 2.65 -5.30 20.31
C ILE A 143 2.08 -4.63 19.06
N LEU A 144 0.78 -4.32 19.05
CA LEU A 144 0.13 -3.63 17.94
C LEU A 144 0.74 -2.26 17.68
N ALA A 145 0.98 -1.47 18.74
CA ALA A 145 1.62 -0.17 18.61
C ALA A 145 3.03 -0.30 18.01
N ALA A 146 3.80 -1.32 18.41
CA ALA A 146 5.11 -1.60 17.83
C ALA A 146 5.00 -1.99 16.34
N ILE A 147 4.03 -2.84 15.97
CA ILE A 147 3.77 -3.22 14.56
C ILE A 147 3.48 -1.99 13.73
N ILE A 148 2.53 -1.17 14.16
CA ILE A 148 2.10 0.03 13.42
C ILE A 148 3.28 1.01 13.29
N LEU A 149 4.00 1.27 14.37
CA LEU A 149 5.14 2.18 14.36
C LEU A 149 6.23 1.71 13.41
N LEU A 150 6.60 0.43 13.48
CA LEU A 150 7.62 -0.16 12.60
C LEU A 150 7.18 -0.15 11.13
N ALA A 151 5.93 -0.52 10.84
CA ALA A 151 5.37 -0.52 9.50
C ALA A 151 5.36 0.90 8.90
N CYS A 152 4.82 1.87 9.65
CA CYS A 152 4.78 3.26 9.20
C CYS A 152 6.19 3.82 8.99
N LEU A 153 7.10 3.58 9.93
CA LEU A 153 8.47 4.09 9.84
C LEU A 153 9.21 3.52 8.62
N THR A 154 9.13 2.20 8.39
CA THR A 154 9.77 1.55 7.24
C THR A 154 9.22 2.08 5.92
N THR A 155 7.90 2.22 5.82
CA THR A 155 7.22 2.72 4.63
C THR A 155 7.56 4.19 4.37
N CYS A 156 7.47 5.05 5.38
CA CYS A 156 7.81 6.48 5.25
C CYS A 156 9.26 6.68 4.78
N ILE A 157 10.22 5.99 5.39
CA ILE A 157 11.64 6.11 4.99
C ILE A 157 11.83 5.63 3.55
N GLY A 158 11.20 4.51 3.17
CA GLY A 158 11.29 3.97 1.82
C GLY A 158 10.69 4.92 0.77
N LEU A 159 9.50 5.47 1.03
CA LEU A 159 8.83 6.41 0.13
C LEU A 159 9.59 7.72 0.00
N ILE A 160 10.01 8.33 1.11
CA ILE A 160 10.77 9.60 1.10
C ILE A 160 12.08 9.41 0.33
N ALA A 161 12.80 8.31 0.55
CA ALA A 161 14.03 8.02 -0.17
C ALA A 161 13.78 7.89 -1.69
N SER A 162 12.74 7.13 -2.08
CA SER A 162 12.42 6.86 -3.49
C SER A 162 11.93 8.12 -4.22
N ILE A 163 11.05 8.90 -3.59
CA ILE A 163 10.52 10.14 -4.18
C ILE A 163 11.62 11.21 -4.28
N SER A 164 12.49 11.31 -3.27
CA SER A 164 13.61 12.25 -3.29
C SER A 164 14.58 11.93 -4.41
N ASP A 165 14.91 10.66 -4.64
CA ASP A 165 15.76 10.21 -5.75
C ASP A 165 15.12 10.55 -7.11
N TYR A 166 13.82 10.34 -7.23
CA TYR A 166 13.07 10.67 -8.44
C TYR A 166 13.04 12.19 -8.71
N PHE A 167 12.80 13.01 -7.68
CA PHE A 167 12.76 14.46 -7.82
C PHE A 167 14.11 15.06 -8.18
N VAL A 168 15.22 14.52 -7.68
CA VAL A 168 16.56 14.94 -8.11
C VAL A 168 16.72 14.81 -9.61
N ILE A 169 16.28 13.67 -10.18
CA ILE A 169 16.35 13.43 -11.62
C ILE A 169 15.35 14.31 -12.39
N LEU A 170 14.12 14.43 -11.91
CA LEU A 170 13.05 15.19 -12.56
C LEU A 170 13.38 16.69 -12.67
N PHE A 171 14.05 17.23 -11.67
CA PHE A 171 14.43 18.65 -11.62
C PHE A 171 15.91 18.89 -12.02
N ASP A 172 16.49 18.03 -12.86
CA ASP A 172 17.83 18.19 -13.42
C ASP A 172 18.91 18.49 -12.37
N HIS A 173 18.87 17.81 -11.22
CA HIS A 173 19.85 17.98 -10.13
C HIS A 173 19.95 19.39 -9.54
N LYS A 174 18.94 20.25 -9.71
CA LYS A 174 18.94 21.64 -9.18
C LYS A 174 18.98 21.69 -7.65
N LEU A 175 18.39 20.70 -6.98
CA LEU A 175 18.38 20.59 -5.54
C LEU A 175 18.94 19.23 -5.12
N SER A 176 19.58 19.19 -3.95
CA SER A 176 20.13 17.96 -3.41
C SER A 176 19.01 17.02 -2.92
N LYS A 177 19.31 15.72 -2.85
CA LYS A 177 18.41 14.70 -2.31
C LYS A 177 17.93 15.04 -0.90
N ASP A 178 18.83 15.57 -0.06
CA ASP A 178 18.52 15.89 1.33
C ASP A 178 17.50 17.03 1.44
N VAL A 179 17.60 18.04 0.57
CA VAL A 179 16.62 19.14 0.51
C VAL A 179 15.25 18.61 0.12
N TRP A 180 15.15 17.74 -0.89
CA TRP A 180 13.89 17.11 -1.27
C TRP A 180 13.33 16.25 -0.13
N ALA A 181 14.17 15.46 0.54
CA ALA A 181 13.74 14.64 1.66
C ALA A 181 13.18 15.49 2.81
N ILE A 182 13.87 16.57 3.20
CA ILE A 182 13.41 17.49 4.26
C ILE A 182 12.08 18.14 3.85
N THR A 183 11.95 18.60 2.60
CA THR A 183 10.71 19.21 2.10
C THR A 183 9.55 18.23 2.17
N LEU A 184 9.74 16.98 1.74
CA LEU A 184 8.73 15.93 1.81
C LEU A 184 8.32 15.62 3.26
N VAL A 185 9.28 15.55 4.17
CA VAL A 185 8.99 15.35 5.61
C VAL A 185 8.15 16.48 6.17
N ILE A 186 8.51 17.74 5.88
CA ILE A 186 7.76 18.91 6.37
C ILE A 186 6.33 18.90 5.82
N VAL A 187 6.17 18.69 4.52
CA VAL A 187 4.83 18.61 3.89
C VAL A 187 4.00 17.48 4.49
N SER A 188 4.59 16.28 4.64
CA SER A 188 3.91 15.13 5.25
C SER A 188 3.52 15.40 6.70
N PHE A 189 4.38 16.05 7.46
CA PHE A 189 4.09 16.46 8.84
C PHE A 189 2.92 17.43 8.92
N LEU A 190 2.86 18.43 8.05
CA LEU A 190 1.74 19.37 8.00
C LEU A 190 0.42 18.65 7.66
N ILE A 191 0.44 17.75 6.68
CA ILE A 191 -0.74 16.97 6.26
C ILE A 191 -1.19 16.02 7.38
N SER A 192 -0.27 15.43 8.13
CA SER A 192 -0.60 14.48 9.21
C SER A 192 -1.47 15.08 10.33
N ASN A 193 -1.47 16.41 10.48
CA ASN A 193 -2.29 17.10 11.47
C ASN A 193 -3.80 17.08 11.15
N PHE A 194 -4.19 16.76 9.91
CA PHE A 194 -5.62 16.63 9.55
C PHE A 194 -6.29 15.36 10.09
N GLY A 195 -5.50 14.42 10.61
CA GLY A 195 -5.97 13.14 11.11
C GLY A 195 -6.20 12.09 10.01
N LEU A 196 -6.22 10.82 10.42
CA LEU A 196 -6.26 9.67 9.51
C LEU A 196 -7.52 9.66 8.63
N ASP A 197 -8.69 9.88 9.23
CA ASP A 197 -9.97 9.82 8.51
C ASP A 197 -10.07 10.89 7.43
N SER A 198 -9.59 12.11 7.72
CA SER A 198 -9.57 13.20 6.74
C SER A 198 -8.61 12.92 5.59
N ILE A 199 -7.43 12.38 5.90
CA ILE A 199 -6.43 12.02 4.89
C ILE A 199 -6.99 10.93 3.97
N ILE A 200 -7.64 9.89 4.51
CA ILE A 200 -8.26 8.82 3.72
C ILE A 200 -9.34 9.41 2.81
N LYS A 201 -10.25 10.24 3.33
CA LYS A 201 -11.32 10.88 2.53
C LYS A 201 -10.76 11.71 1.38
N MET A 202 -9.67 12.45 1.61
CA MET A 202 -9.02 13.24 0.56
C MET A 202 -8.25 12.38 -0.45
N ALA A 203 -7.73 11.23 -0.02
CA ALA A 203 -6.97 10.34 -0.88
C ALA A 203 -7.86 9.55 -1.85
N ILE A 204 -9.06 9.13 -1.43
CA ILE A 204 -9.95 8.28 -2.23
C ILE A 204 -10.22 8.84 -3.64
N PRO A 205 -10.67 10.10 -3.83
CA PRO A 205 -10.90 10.65 -5.17
C PRO A 205 -9.63 10.65 -6.04
N LEU A 206 -8.49 10.94 -5.43
CA LEU A 206 -7.19 10.93 -6.12
C LEU A 206 -6.79 9.52 -6.56
N LEU A 207 -7.05 8.52 -5.71
CA LEU A 207 -6.80 7.11 -6.03
C LEU A 207 -7.68 6.66 -7.20
N VAL A 208 -8.99 6.91 -7.14
CA VAL A 208 -9.94 6.57 -8.20
C VAL A 208 -9.54 7.20 -9.54
N PHE A 209 -8.98 8.41 -9.51
CA PHE A 209 -8.44 9.06 -10.71
C PHE A 209 -7.14 8.41 -11.20
N LEU A 210 -6.19 8.12 -10.33
CA LEU A 210 -4.85 7.66 -10.72
C LEU A 210 -4.80 6.18 -11.10
N TYR A 211 -5.56 5.30 -10.43
CA TYR A 211 -5.46 3.85 -10.64
C TYR A 211 -5.77 3.40 -12.07
N PRO A 212 -6.85 3.82 -12.72
CA PRO A 212 -7.11 3.41 -14.11
C PRO A 212 -5.99 3.81 -15.06
N ILE A 213 -5.41 5.01 -14.87
CA ILE A 213 -4.30 5.53 -15.68
C ILE A 213 -3.05 4.64 -15.51
N ILE A 214 -2.71 4.31 -14.26
CA ILE A 214 -1.54 3.49 -13.96
C ILE A 214 -1.72 2.06 -14.45
N ILE A 215 -2.90 1.48 -14.29
CA ILE A 215 -3.22 0.13 -14.79
C ILE A 215 -3.09 0.11 -16.32
N ALA A 216 -3.71 1.06 -17.02
CA ALA A 216 -3.63 1.16 -18.47
C ALA A 216 -2.19 1.34 -18.96
N LEU A 217 -1.42 2.20 -18.31
CA LEU A 217 -0.01 2.41 -18.61
C LEU A 217 0.80 1.12 -18.45
N THR A 218 0.57 0.38 -17.37
CA THR A 218 1.26 -0.89 -17.10
C THR A 218 0.92 -1.93 -18.15
N LEU A 219 -0.38 -2.10 -18.46
CA LEU A 219 -0.83 -3.07 -19.46
C LEU A 219 -0.29 -2.75 -20.85
N LEU A 220 -0.37 -1.50 -21.30
CA LEU A 220 0.14 -1.07 -22.59
C LEU A 220 1.65 -1.33 -22.75
N ASN A 221 2.42 -1.10 -21.67
CA ASN A 221 3.85 -1.38 -21.68
C ASN A 221 4.15 -2.88 -21.65
N THR A 222 3.43 -3.65 -20.84
CA THR A 222 3.65 -5.10 -20.67
C THR A 222 3.31 -5.86 -21.95
N PHE A 223 2.20 -5.52 -22.62
CA PHE A 223 1.77 -6.17 -23.86
C PHE A 223 2.43 -5.60 -25.12
N GLY A 224 3.39 -4.70 -25.00
CA GLY A 224 4.17 -4.17 -26.12
C GLY A 224 3.44 -3.14 -26.99
N PHE A 225 2.23 -2.71 -26.62
CA PHE A 225 1.48 -1.67 -27.35
C PHE A 225 2.10 -0.27 -27.24
N ALA A 226 3.05 -0.07 -26.33
CA ALA A 226 3.78 1.18 -26.18
C ALA A 226 4.55 1.59 -27.45
N GLY A 227 4.91 0.63 -28.33
CA GLY A 227 5.53 0.89 -29.64
C GLY A 227 4.60 1.56 -30.65
N ASN A 228 3.29 1.39 -30.53
CA ASN A 228 2.31 2.01 -31.39
C ASN A 228 1.78 3.33 -30.78
N LYS A 229 2.42 4.44 -31.16
CA LYS A 229 2.09 5.79 -30.62
C LYS A 229 0.61 6.19 -30.73
N ARG A 230 -0.11 5.70 -31.76
CA ARG A 230 -1.55 6.03 -31.94
C ARG A 230 -2.40 5.28 -30.93
N VAL A 231 -2.21 3.95 -30.83
CA VAL A 231 -2.94 3.11 -29.87
C VAL A 231 -2.67 3.58 -28.46
N PHE A 232 -1.40 3.81 -28.10
CA PHE A 232 -1.01 4.31 -26.78
C PHE A 232 -1.72 5.62 -26.43
N ARG A 233 -1.64 6.64 -27.32
CA ARG A 233 -2.28 7.94 -27.06
C ARG A 233 -3.80 7.83 -26.96
N CYS A 234 -4.47 7.15 -27.89
CA CYS A 234 -5.93 7.01 -27.87
C CYS A 234 -6.39 6.32 -26.58
N THR A 235 -5.76 5.20 -26.20
CA THR A 235 -6.12 4.49 -24.96
C THR A 235 -5.89 5.36 -23.73
N MET A 236 -4.75 6.03 -23.63
CA MET A 236 -4.45 6.90 -22.49
C MET A 236 -5.43 8.08 -22.40
N TRP A 237 -5.82 8.71 -23.52
CA TRP A 237 -6.81 9.78 -23.51
C TRP A 237 -8.18 9.30 -23.04
N ILE A 238 -8.66 8.16 -23.56
CA ILE A 238 -9.95 7.58 -23.17
C ILE A 238 -9.94 7.25 -21.67
N VAL A 239 -8.90 6.55 -21.21
CA VAL A 239 -8.80 6.16 -19.79
C VAL A 239 -8.70 7.40 -18.88
N THR A 240 -7.94 8.43 -19.28
CA THR A 240 -7.82 9.66 -18.49
C THR A 240 -9.15 10.41 -18.39
N LEU A 241 -9.95 10.45 -19.46
CA LEU A 241 -11.28 11.07 -19.43
C LEU A 241 -12.24 10.31 -18.50
N PHE A 242 -12.27 8.98 -18.58
CA PHE A 242 -13.06 8.16 -17.66
C PHE A 242 -12.61 8.32 -16.19
N ALA A 243 -11.31 8.25 -15.96
CA ALA A 243 -10.73 8.44 -14.64
C ALA A 243 -11.05 9.81 -14.04
N LEU A 244 -11.02 10.86 -14.87
CA LEU A 244 -11.40 12.22 -14.44
C LEU A 244 -12.87 12.28 -14.03
N PHE A 245 -13.75 11.69 -14.84
CA PHE A 245 -15.18 11.64 -14.56
C PHE A 245 -15.48 10.90 -13.24
N ASP A 246 -14.89 9.72 -13.06
CA ASP A 246 -15.07 8.92 -11.84
C ASP A 246 -14.47 9.61 -10.62
N GLY A 247 -13.29 10.19 -10.74
CA GLY A 247 -12.65 10.94 -9.66
C GLY A 247 -13.47 12.15 -9.21
N LEU A 248 -14.03 12.91 -10.15
CA LEU A 248 -14.90 14.04 -9.85
C LEU A 248 -16.22 13.61 -9.21
N LYS A 249 -16.81 12.51 -9.69
CA LYS A 249 -18.03 11.94 -9.11
C LYS A 249 -17.80 11.52 -7.66
N VAL A 250 -16.70 10.85 -7.37
CA VAL A 250 -16.36 10.43 -6.00
C VAL A 250 -16.04 11.64 -5.12
N ALA A 251 -15.33 12.64 -5.65
CA ALA A 251 -15.06 13.88 -4.92
C ALA A 251 -16.35 14.61 -4.53
N SER A 252 -17.37 14.65 -5.41
CA SER A 252 -18.66 15.27 -5.12
C SER A 252 -19.53 14.52 -4.09
N ILE A 253 -19.21 13.26 -3.79
CA ILE A 253 -19.91 12.46 -2.79
C ILE A 253 -19.24 12.60 -1.41
N HIS A 254 -17.93 12.86 -1.38
CA HIS A 254 -17.13 12.91 -0.15
C HIS A 254 -16.83 14.33 0.36
N LEU A 255 -17.12 15.37 -0.42
CA LEU A 255 -17.11 16.79 -0.03
C LEU A 255 -18.50 17.27 0.35
#